data_34fd52444c1d2bfc10725abc5a86337e
#
_entry.id   34fd52444c1d2bfc10725abc5a86337e
#
_cell.length_a   1.000
_cell.length_b   1.000
_cell.length_c   1.000
_cell.angle_alpha   90.00
_cell.angle_beta   90.00
_cell.angle_gamma   90.00
#
_symmetry.space_group_name_H-M   'P 1'
#
loop_
_entity.id
_entity.type
_entity.pdbx_description
1 polymer ?
#
loop_
_entity_poly.entity_id
_entity_poly.type
_entity_poly.pdbx_seq_one_letter_code
_entity_poly.pdbx_strand_id
1 'polypeptide(L)'
;MEQSETQTRELTVEEALELAILLQKNEQLAEAHELYRRVIEVAPNHPRALHYAGVLAHQQGRSDEAVALIERSLALVPEQADWYSNLGIIFQSDGQLEQAIDAYRRAVAIDPSHANAYSNLGVALRAIGKPSDAETAYRTAIRLNPQHIEAYTNFGILLNGLKRTEEAAACYCKVITLQPKHREARKLLALAHCTLGEIGEAVRIFEQWLEEEPGDPIALHMLAACTGRGVPARASNGFVERTFDSFASSFESKLEKLSYRVPALVAAILEDSHLEPSKRFDVLDAGCGTGLCGPLVAPYARRLVGVDLSAGMLAHAKEKNVYDELLKTELTEYLRDNLGAFDLIVSGDALVYFGDLKDVVAAAAAALRPNGLFVFTLEHAIGGRADFDYRLGLHGRYSHTRAYVEQLLAFSKLQLEIAQTELRMEAGVPVMGLVIRATKSVAARP
;
A
#
# COMPACT_ATOMS: atom_id res chain seq x y z
N MET A 1 -10.43 4.87 -60.50
CA MET A 1 -11.03 4.72 -59.17
C MET A 1 -11.15 3.22 -58.93
N GLU A 2 -10.06 2.63 -58.40
CA GLU A 2 -10.07 1.25 -57.93
C GLU A 2 -10.58 1.25 -56.51
N GLN A 3 -11.74 0.63 -56.31
CA GLN A 3 -12.27 0.30 -55.00
C GLN A 3 -11.41 -0.85 -54.47
N SER A 4 -10.57 -0.60 -53.48
CA SER A 4 -9.89 -1.62 -52.71
C SER A 4 -10.96 -2.36 -51.91
N GLU A 5 -11.40 -3.50 -52.40
CA GLU A 5 -12.15 -4.50 -51.65
C GLU A 5 -11.24 -4.97 -50.51
N THR A 6 -11.53 -4.49 -49.30
CA THR A 6 -10.99 -5.07 -48.08
C THR A 6 -11.58 -6.45 -47.94
N GLN A 7 -10.84 -7.48 -48.40
CA GLN A 7 -11.18 -8.89 -48.14
C GLN A 7 -11.21 -9.07 -46.60
N THR A 8 -12.40 -9.11 -46.05
CA THR A 8 -12.63 -9.59 -44.67
C THR A 8 -12.30 -11.08 -44.64
N ARG A 9 -11.10 -11.40 -44.14
CA ARG A 9 -10.69 -12.79 -43.91
C ARG A 9 -11.48 -13.32 -42.71
N GLU A 10 -12.29 -14.35 -42.90
CA GLU A 10 -12.91 -15.10 -41.83
C GLU A 10 -11.82 -15.85 -41.05
N LEU A 11 -11.76 -15.64 -39.72
CA LEU A 11 -10.85 -16.36 -38.85
C LEU A 11 -11.52 -17.63 -38.35
N THR A 12 -10.76 -18.71 -38.27
CA THR A 12 -11.18 -19.88 -37.50
C THR A 12 -11.23 -19.60 -36.01
N VAL A 13 -11.93 -20.43 -35.25
CA VAL A 13 -12.00 -20.29 -33.76
C VAL A 13 -10.60 -20.26 -33.12
N GLU A 14 -9.69 -21.12 -33.57
CA GLU A 14 -8.32 -21.14 -33.05
C GLU A 14 -7.53 -19.90 -33.45
N GLU A 15 -7.62 -19.42 -34.71
CA GLU A 15 -6.94 -18.19 -35.13
C GLU A 15 -7.46 -16.96 -34.35
N ALA A 16 -8.77 -16.89 -34.12
CA ALA A 16 -9.38 -15.82 -33.30
C ALA A 16 -8.92 -15.88 -31.84
N LEU A 17 -8.81 -17.09 -31.30
CA LEU A 17 -8.31 -17.31 -29.94
C LEU A 17 -6.84 -16.89 -29.78
N GLU A 18 -5.96 -17.32 -30.71
CA GLU A 18 -4.55 -16.93 -30.64
C GLU A 18 -4.37 -15.41 -30.82
N LEU A 19 -5.18 -14.78 -31.68
CA LEU A 19 -5.20 -13.32 -31.81
C LEU A 19 -5.66 -12.64 -30.53
N ALA A 20 -6.71 -13.14 -29.85
CA ALA A 20 -7.19 -12.60 -28.62
C ALA A 20 -6.13 -12.69 -27.49
N ILE A 21 -5.42 -13.81 -27.40
CA ILE A 21 -4.31 -14.00 -26.46
C ILE A 21 -3.17 -12.99 -26.75
N LEU A 22 -2.84 -12.78 -28.01
CA LEU A 22 -1.82 -11.81 -28.41
C LEU A 22 -2.23 -10.38 -28.07
N LEU A 23 -3.48 -10.00 -28.34
CA LEU A 23 -4.01 -8.68 -27.99
C LEU A 23 -4.00 -8.45 -26.47
N GLN A 24 -4.39 -9.46 -25.69
CA GLN A 24 -4.32 -9.40 -24.24
C GLN A 24 -2.88 -9.20 -23.73
N LYS A 25 -1.90 -9.89 -24.31
CA LYS A 25 -0.48 -9.71 -23.98
C LYS A 25 0.05 -8.32 -24.34
N ASN A 26 -0.52 -7.69 -25.35
CA ASN A 26 -0.18 -6.34 -25.81
C ASN A 26 -1.03 -5.25 -25.12
N GLU A 27 -1.74 -5.58 -24.03
CA GLU A 27 -2.59 -4.68 -23.26
C GLU A 27 -3.77 -4.08 -24.03
N GLN A 28 -4.12 -4.64 -25.19
CA GLN A 28 -5.29 -4.28 -25.98
C GLN A 28 -6.52 -5.03 -25.46
N LEU A 29 -6.92 -4.72 -24.21
CA LEU A 29 -7.87 -5.53 -23.46
C LEU A 29 -9.31 -5.48 -24.02
N ALA A 30 -9.71 -4.36 -24.65
CA ALA A 30 -11.06 -4.21 -25.21
C ALA A 30 -11.24 -5.09 -26.46
N GLU A 31 -10.25 -5.08 -27.34
CA GLU A 31 -10.23 -5.91 -28.57
C GLU A 31 -10.12 -7.40 -28.22
N ALA A 32 -9.27 -7.74 -27.23
CA ALA A 32 -9.16 -9.11 -26.72
C ALA A 32 -10.50 -9.60 -26.16
N HIS A 33 -11.19 -8.78 -25.38
CA HIS A 33 -12.50 -9.10 -24.80
C HIS A 33 -13.55 -9.43 -25.88
N GLU A 34 -13.63 -8.59 -26.90
CA GLU A 34 -14.58 -8.79 -27.99
C GLU A 34 -14.32 -10.10 -28.75
N LEU A 35 -13.03 -10.42 -28.99
CA LEU A 35 -12.68 -11.70 -29.65
C LEU A 35 -12.99 -12.90 -28.76
N TYR A 36 -12.65 -12.89 -27.48
CA TYR A 36 -13.02 -13.98 -26.57
C TYR A 36 -14.54 -14.17 -26.50
N ARG A 37 -15.31 -13.08 -26.42
CA ARG A 37 -16.78 -13.14 -26.44
C ARG A 37 -17.29 -13.84 -27.68
N ARG A 38 -16.81 -13.47 -28.86
CA ARG A 38 -17.21 -14.11 -30.14
C ARG A 38 -16.79 -15.57 -30.23
N VAL A 39 -15.57 -15.90 -29.76
CA VAL A 39 -15.11 -17.28 -29.70
C VAL A 39 -16.02 -18.13 -28.82
N ILE A 40 -16.41 -17.62 -27.66
CA ILE A 40 -17.30 -18.32 -26.71
C ILE A 40 -18.73 -18.41 -27.26
N GLU A 41 -19.22 -17.42 -28.00
CA GLU A 41 -20.53 -17.49 -28.69
C GLU A 41 -20.57 -18.62 -29.73
N VAL A 42 -19.50 -18.78 -30.51
CA VAL A 42 -19.41 -19.83 -31.55
C VAL A 42 -19.09 -21.19 -30.93
N ALA A 43 -18.25 -21.24 -29.93
CA ALA A 43 -17.78 -22.44 -29.23
C ALA A 43 -17.92 -22.29 -27.68
N PRO A 44 -19.13 -22.43 -27.13
CA PRO A 44 -19.41 -22.14 -25.71
C PRO A 44 -18.63 -23.00 -24.70
N ASN A 45 -18.20 -24.17 -25.12
CA ASN A 45 -17.42 -25.12 -24.31
C ASN A 45 -15.96 -25.22 -24.76
N HIS A 46 -15.40 -24.17 -25.33
CA HIS A 46 -14.00 -24.17 -25.72
C HIS A 46 -13.12 -23.88 -24.47
N PRO A 47 -12.37 -24.87 -23.92
CA PRO A 47 -11.77 -24.74 -22.59
C PRO A 47 -10.75 -23.58 -22.50
N ARG A 48 -9.85 -23.47 -23.50
CA ARG A 48 -8.84 -22.40 -23.53
C ARG A 48 -9.47 -21.01 -23.63
N ALA A 49 -10.54 -20.87 -24.44
CA ALA A 49 -11.21 -19.57 -24.57
C ALA A 49 -11.87 -19.14 -23.25
N LEU A 50 -12.53 -20.05 -22.55
CA LEU A 50 -13.08 -19.79 -21.22
C LEU A 50 -12.00 -19.40 -20.23
N HIS A 51 -10.87 -20.13 -20.20
CA HIS A 51 -9.76 -19.83 -19.31
C HIS A 51 -9.19 -18.42 -19.52
N TYR A 52 -8.79 -18.09 -20.76
CA TYR A 52 -8.18 -16.80 -21.05
C TYR A 52 -9.16 -15.64 -20.93
N ALA A 53 -10.45 -15.84 -21.26
CA ALA A 53 -11.50 -14.86 -20.98
C ALA A 53 -11.64 -14.61 -19.48
N GLY A 54 -11.55 -15.66 -18.65
CA GLY A 54 -11.54 -15.53 -17.20
C GLY A 54 -10.33 -14.74 -16.69
N VAL A 55 -9.13 -15.03 -17.19
CA VAL A 55 -7.92 -14.24 -16.84
C VAL A 55 -8.10 -12.78 -17.23
N LEU A 56 -8.67 -12.49 -18.40
CA LEU A 56 -8.96 -11.13 -18.85
C LEU A 56 -10.02 -10.44 -17.96
N ALA A 57 -11.08 -11.15 -17.59
CA ALA A 57 -12.09 -10.62 -16.69
C ALA A 57 -11.49 -10.19 -15.34
N HIS A 58 -10.57 -10.99 -14.79
CA HIS A 58 -9.83 -10.63 -13.58
C HIS A 58 -8.96 -9.37 -13.77
N GLN A 59 -8.22 -9.27 -14.88
CA GLN A 59 -7.43 -8.06 -15.20
C GLN A 59 -8.30 -6.79 -15.29
N GLN A 60 -9.58 -6.95 -15.59
CA GLN A 60 -10.58 -5.86 -15.65
C GLN A 60 -11.35 -5.67 -14.33
N GLY A 61 -10.95 -6.34 -13.25
CA GLY A 61 -11.58 -6.23 -11.93
C GLY A 61 -12.92 -6.97 -11.77
N ARG A 62 -13.25 -7.89 -12.69
CA ARG A 62 -14.49 -8.67 -12.69
C ARG A 62 -14.23 -10.09 -12.16
N SER A 63 -13.87 -10.17 -10.88
CA SER A 63 -13.38 -11.41 -10.27
C SER A 63 -14.41 -12.54 -10.23
N ASP A 64 -15.69 -12.27 -9.94
CA ASP A 64 -16.74 -13.28 -9.93
C ASP A 64 -16.92 -13.94 -11.32
N GLU A 65 -16.90 -13.13 -12.38
CA GLU A 65 -16.95 -13.62 -13.75
C GLU A 65 -15.71 -14.45 -14.10
N ALA A 66 -14.54 -14.00 -13.66
CA ALA A 66 -13.29 -14.70 -13.85
C ALA A 66 -13.28 -16.10 -13.23
N VAL A 67 -13.73 -16.21 -11.96
CA VAL A 67 -13.88 -17.49 -11.27
C VAL A 67 -14.82 -18.41 -12.03
N ALA A 68 -16.01 -17.93 -12.38
CA ALA A 68 -17.01 -18.75 -13.09
C ALA A 68 -16.50 -19.28 -14.44
N LEU A 69 -15.77 -18.46 -15.20
CA LEU A 69 -15.22 -18.85 -16.49
C LEU A 69 -14.10 -19.88 -16.35
N ILE A 70 -13.18 -19.69 -15.38
CA ILE A 70 -12.06 -20.63 -15.16
C ILE A 70 -12.58 -21.96 -14.58
N GLU A 71 -13.53 -21.94 -13.66
CA GLU A 71 -14.15 -23.17 -13.14
C GLU A 71 -14.86 -23.97 -14.25
N ARG A 72 -15.59 -23.31 -15.15
CA ARG A 72 -16.15 -23.95 -16.33
C ARG A 72 -15.06 -24.55 -17.22
N SER A 73 -13.97 -23.85 -17.42
CA SER A 73 -12.82 -24.35 -18.18
C SER A 73 -12.22 -25.62 -17.53
N LEU A 74 -11.99 -25.58 -16.21
CA LEU A 74 -11.47 -26.70 -15.42
C LEU A 74 -12.44 -27.89 -15.35
N ALA A 75 -13.74 -27.66 -15.39
CA ALA A 75 -14.73 -28.74 -15.48
C ALA A 75 -14.63 -29.52 -16.80
N LEU A 76 -14.18 -28.87 -17.88
CA LEU A 76 -13.97 -29.49 -19.19
C LEU A 76 -12.60 -30.17 -19.30
N VAL A 77 -11.57 -29.58 -18.70
CA VAL A 77 -10.18 -30.09 -18.72
C VAL A 77 -9.57 -29.95 -17.33
N PRO A 78 -9.78 -30.94 -16.43
CA PRO A 78 -9.43 -30.82 -15.02
C PRO A 78 -7.93 -30.96 -14.71
N GLU A 79 -7.10 -31.42 -15.64
CA GLU A 79 -5.67 -31.67 -15.42
C GLU A 79 -4.79 -30.52 -15.96
N GLN A 80 -5.10 -29.28 -15.57
CA GLN A 80 -4.37 -28.08 -16.01
C GLN A 80 -3.82 -27.31 -14.80
N ALA A 81 -2.56 -27.58 -14.44
CA ALA A 81 -1.89 -26.97 -13.30
C ALA A 81 -1.89 -25.43 -13.34
N ASP A 82 -1.54 -24.86 -14.52
CA ASP A 82 -1.54 -23.40 -14.71
C ASP A 82 -2.90 -22.76 -14.47
N TRP A 83 -3.99 -23.46 -14.86
CA TRP A 83 -5.33 -22.91 -14.70
C TRP A 83 -5.78 -22.88 -13.24
N TYR A 84 -5.44 -23.92 -12.46
CA TYR A 84 -5.61 -23.90 -11.01
C TYR A 84 -4.74 -22.84 -10.35
N SER A 85 -3.50 -22.64 -10.82
CA SER A 85 -2.64 -21.57 -10.31
C SER A 85 -3.25 -20.19 -10.57
N ASN A 86 -3.80 -19.94 -11.77
CA ASN A 86 -4.49 -18.70 -12.07
C ASN A 86 -5.78 -18.51 -11.24
N LEU A 87 -6.56 -19.56 -11.04
CA LEU A 87 -7.73 -19.53 -10.14
C LEU A 87 -7.32 -19.15 -8.72
N GLY A 88 -6.20 -19.71 -8.23
CA GLY A 88 -5.63 -19.37 -6.93
C GLY A 88 -5.21 -17.91 -6.84
N ILE A 89 -4.64 -17.32 -7.89
CA ILE A 89 -4.30 -15.89 -7.94
C ILE A 89 -5.55 -15.02 -7.81
N ILE A 90 -6.64 -15.38 -8.49
CA ILE A 90 -7.91 -14.65 -8.43
C ILE A 90 -8.49 -14.70 -7.01
N PHE A 91 -8.60 -15.89 -6.43
CA PHE A 91 -9.07 -16.04 -5.04
C PHE A 91 -8.20 -15.26 -4.05
N GLN A 92 -6.87 -15.29 -4.23
CA GLN A 92 -5.94 -14.56 -3.36
C GLN A 92 -6.13 -13.04 -3.46
N SER A 93 -6.35 -12.50 -4.66
CA SER A 93 -6.60 -11.06 -4.86
C SER A 93 -7.91 -10.60 -4.23
N ASP A 94 -8.91 -11.46 -4.17
CA ASP A 94 -10.20 -11.21 -3.54
C ASP A 94 -10.20 -11.51 -2.02
N GLY A 95 -9.04 -11.83 -1.44
CA GLY A 95 -8.91 -12.17 -0.02
C GLY A 95 -9.45 -13.55 0.37
N GLN A 96 -9.86 -14.38 -0.58
CA GLN A 96 -10.38 -15.74 -0.36
C GLN A 96 -9.22 -16.74 -0.22
N LEU A 97 -8.44 -16.57 0.87
CA LEU A 97 -7.13 -17.23 1.02
C LEU A 97 -7.22 -18.75 1.12
N GLU A 98 -8.24 -19.31 1.75
CA GLU A 98 -8.45 -20.75 1.85
C GLU A 98 -8.69 -21.37 0.48
N GLN A 99 -9.55 -20.75 -0.35
CA GLN A 99 -9.84 -21.20 -1.72
C GLN A 99 -8.58 -21.05 -2.62
N ALA A 100 -7.80 -19.99 -2.43
CA ALA A 100 -6.53 -19.83 -3.10
C ALA A 100 -5.55 -20.98 -2.77
N ILE A 101 -5.43 -21.34 -1.50
CA ILE A 101 -4.58 -22.44 -1.03
C ILE A 101 -5.03 -23.77 -1.66
N ASP A 102 -6.32 -24.04 -1.70
CA ASP A 102 -6.84 -25.28 -2.29
C ASP A 102 -6.59 -25.32 -3.80
N ALA A 103 -6.75 -24.21 -4.51
CA ALA A 103 -6.42 -24.09 -5.93
C ALA A 103 -4.93 -24.33 -6.17
N TYR A 104 -4.04 -23.68 -5.42
CA TYR A 104 -2.59 -23.90 -5.55
C TYR A 104 -2.19 -25.33 -5.20
N ARG A 105 -2.78 -25.96 -4.19
CA ARG A 105 -2.56 -27.37 -3.88
C ARG A 105 -2.98 -28.29 -5.02
N ARG A 106 -4.09 -27.99 -5.70
CA ARG A 106 -4.49 -28.69 -6.91
C ARG A 106 -3.46 -28.53 -8.01
N ALA A 107 -2.99 -27.30 -8.25
CA ALA A 107 -1.94 -27.05 -9.24
C ALA A 107 -0.69 -27.88 -9.01
N VAL A 108 -0.15 -27.89 -7.78
CA VAL A 108 1.07 -28.66 -7.47
C VAL A 108 0.86 -30.17 -7.36
N ALA A 109 -0.38 -30.63 -7.17
CA ALA A 109 -0.73 -32.04 -7.23
C ALA A 109 -0.74 -32.55 -8.68
N ILE A 110 -1.17 -31.72 -9.63
CA ILE A 110 -1.16 -32.02 -11.07
C ILE A 110 0.26 -31.91 -11.62
N ASP A 111 0.96 -30.82 -11.33
CA ASP A 111 2.35 -30.61 -11.72
C ASP A 111 3.23 -30.35 -10.48
N PRO A 112 3.89 -31.37 -9.92
CA PRO A 112 4.82 -31.21 -8.81
C PRO A 112 6.09 -30.39 -9.13
N SER A 113 6.31 -30.01 -10.38
CA SER A 113 7.42 -29.16 -10.81
C SER A 113 7.06 -27.69 -10.96
N HIS A 114 5.81 -27.31 -10.67
CA HIS A 114 5.28 -25.96 -10.87
C HIS A 114 5.78 -24.98 -9.80
N ALA A 115 6.97 -24.43 -10.00
CA ALA A 115 7.63 -23.53 -9.03
C ALA A 115 6.80 -22.31 -8.65
N ASN A 116 6.11 -21.68 -9.62
CA ASN A 116 5.28 -20.51 -9.37
C ASN A 116 4.08 -20.83 -8.44
N ALA A 117 3.43 -21.99 -8.63
CA ALA A 117 2.34 -22.40 -7.76
C ALA A 117 2.79 -22.65 -6.32
N TYR A 118 3.99 -23.23 -6.12
CA TYR A 118 4.57 -23.35 -4.78
C TYR A 118 4.90 -21.99 -4.16
N SER A 119 5.44 -21.04 -4.94
CA SER A 119 5.71 -19.69 -4.45
C SER A 119 4.42 -18.99 -3.99
N ASN A 120 3.36 -19.03 -4.81
CA ASN A 120 2.06 -18.45 -4.51
C ASN A 120 1.37 -19.14 -3.33
N LEU A 121 1.46 -20.46 -3.24
CA LEU A 121 1.01 -21.23 -2.06
C LEU A 121 1.70 -20.73 -0.79
N GLY A 122 3.02 -20.50 -0.84
CA GLY A 122 3.76 -19.93 0.27
C GLY A 122 3.25 -18.55 0.70
N VAL A 123 2.89 -17.68 -0.26
CA VAL A 123 2.30 -16.36 0.02
C VAL A 123 0.96 -16.50 0.74
N ALA A 124 0.05 -17.33 0.21
CA ALA A 124 -1.27 -17.56 0.81
C ALA A 124 -1.18 -18.20 2.21
N LEU A 125 -0.32 -19.21 2.39
CA LEU A 125 -0.08 -19.86 3.69
C LEU A 125 0.48 -18.90 4.74
N ARG A 126 1.42 -18.02 4.34
CA ARG A 126 1.93 -16.95 5.21
C ARG A 126 0.81 -15.99 5.61
N ALA A 127 -0.06 -15.64 4.68
CA ALA A 127 -1.15 -14.71 4.93
C ALA A 127 -2.15 -15.23 5.98
N ILE A 128 -2.43 -16.56 6.00
CA ILE A 128 -3.31 -17.19 7.01
C ILE A 128 -2.55 -17.63 8.28
N GLY A 129 -1.30 -17.19 8.48
CA GLY A 129 -0.56 -17.46 9.70
C GLY A 129 0.01 -18.89 9.82
N LYS A 130 0.30 -19.57 8.70
CA LYS A 130 0.96 -20.89 8.66
C LYS A 130 2.42 -20.78 8.18
N PRO A 131 3.33 -20.20 8.97
CA PRO A 131 4.69 -19.88 8.53
C PRO A 131 5.53 -21.11 8.19
N SER A 132 5.38 -22.23 8.89
CA SER A 132 6.15 -23.46 8.63
C SER A 132 5.78 -24.08 7.28
N ASP A 133 4.48 -24.08 6.95
CA ASP A 133 4.01 -24.60 5.66
C ASP A 133 4.44 -23.65 4.52
N ALA A 134 4.39 -22.35 4.75
CA ALA A 134 4.86 -21.33 3.82
C ALA A 134 6.36 -21.49 3.53
N GLU A 135 7.19 -21.70 4.57
CA GLU A 135 8.62 -21.96 4.41
C GLU A 135 8.88 -23.18 3.53
N THR A 136 8.15 -24.28 3.79
CA THR A 136 8.26 -25.51 2.98
C THR A 136 7.92 -25.25 1.52
N ALA A 137 6.87 -24.49 1.25
CA ALA A 137 6.46 -24.15 -0.10
C ALA A 137 7.52 -23.29 -0.81
N TYR A 138 8.04 -22.23 -0.16
CA TYR A 138 9.09 -21.38 -0.73
C TYR A 138 10.39 -22.16 -1.00
N ARG A 139 10.83 -22.99 -0.06
CA ARG A 139 12.02 -23.85 -0.27
C ARG A 139 11.82 -24.79 -1.46
N THR A 140 10.62 -25.32 -1.64
CA THR A 140 10.29 -26.16 -2.80
C THR A 140 10.34 -25.36 -4.09
N ALA A 141 9.73 -24.16 -4.13
CA ALA A 141 9.78 -23.27 -5.29
C ALA A 141 11.22 -22.95 -5.71
N ILE A 142 12.07 -22.59 -4.72
CA ILE A 142 13.50 -22.27 -4.95
C ILE A 142 14.29 -23.50 -5.43
N ARG A 143 14.00 -24.67 -4.90
CA ARG A 143 14.66 -25.92 -5.34
C ARG A 143 14.29 -26.26 -6.78
N LEU A 144 13.04 -26.04 -7.18
CA LEU A 144 12.54 -26.28 -8.54
C LEU A 144 13.05 -25.22 -9.52
N ASN A 145 13.10 -23.97 -9.12
CA ASN A 145 13.65 -22.88 -9.89
C ASN A 145 14.61 -22.02 -9.05
N PRO A 146 15.94 -22.30 -9.11
CA PRO A 146 16.94 -21.52 -8.35
C PRO A 146 17.12 -20.05 -8.79
N GLN A 147 16.40 -19.63 -9.85
CA GLN A 147 16.37 -18.23 -10.31
C GLN A 147 15.04 -17.55 -10.03
N HIS A 148 14.19 -18.13 -9.19
CA HIS A 148 12.85 -17.59 -8.89
C HIS A 148 12.93 -16.40 -7.94
N ILE A 149 12.98 -15.20 -8.49
CA ILE A 149 13.17 -13.93 -7.76
C ILE A 149 12.09 -13.72 -6.70
N GLU A 150 10.82 -13.90 -7.06
CA GLU A 150 9.67 -13.70 -6.17
C GLU A 150 9.69 -14.70 -4.99
N ALA A 151 10.08 -15.94 -5.23
CA ALA A 151 10.19 -16.93 -4.16
C ALA A 151 11.27 -16.54 -3.15
N TYR A 152 12.45 -16.10 -3.59
CA TYR A 152 13.49 -15.59 -2.68
C TYR A 152 13.04 -14.35 -1.93
N THR A 153 12.41 -13.39 -2.61
CA THR A 153 11.93 -12.15 -1.99
C THR A 153 10.89 -12.46 -0.90
N ASN A 154 9.88 -13.25 -1.23
CA ASN A 154 8.82 -13.63 -0.29
C ASN A 154 9.31 -14.51 0.85
N PHE A 155 10.26 -15.41 0.59
CA PHE A 155 10.89 -16.22 1.63
C PHE A 155 11.71 -15.35 2.57
N GLY A 156 12.48 -14.40 2.07
CA GLY A 156 13.19 -13.42 2.90
C GLY A 156 12.25 -12.61 3.80
N ILE A 157 11.10 -12.16 3.26
CA ILE A 157 10.08 -11.46 4.05
C ILE A 157 9.52 -12.36 5.17
N LEU A 158 9.24 -13.64 4.88
CA LEU A 158 8.80 -14.61 5.89
C LEU A 158 9.87 -14.77 6.98
N LEU A 159 11.12 -15.02 6.60
CA LEU A 159 12.23 -15.23 7.52
C LEU A 159 12.47 -14.03 8.44
N ASN A 160 12.42 -12.81 7.88
CA ASN A 160 12.54 -11.59 8.67
C ASN A 160 11.38 -11.45 9.67
N GLY A 161 10.16 -11.79 9.29
CA GLY A 161 9.00 -11.85 10.20
C GLY A 161 9.18 -12.88 11.33
N LEU A 162 9.93 -13.96 11.08
CA LEU A 162 10.29 -14.98 12.07
C LEU A 162 11.55 -14.63 12.88
N LYS A 163 12.09 -13.41 12.76
CA LYS A 163 13.33 -12.95 13.40
C LYS A 163 14.61 -13.69 12.96
N ARG A 164 14.57 -14.34 11.79
CA ARG A 164 15.70 -15.02 11.15
C ARG A 164 16.33 -14.08 10.11
N THR A 165 16.81 -12.93 10.59
CA THR A 165 17.19 -11.77 9.75
C THR A 165 18.43 -12.06 8.88
N GLU A 166 19.41 -12.84 9.36
CA GLU A 166 20.57 -13.24 8.56
C GLU A 166 20.16 -14.10 7.35
N GLU A 167 19.26 -15.05 7.55
CA GLU A 167 18.75 -15.88 6.46
C GLU A 167 17.92 -15.06 5.47
N ALA A 168 17.16 -14.09 5.97
CA ALA A 168 16.43 -13.13 5.12
C ALA A 168 17.40 -12.30 4.26
N ALA A 169 18.47 -11.77 4.85
CA ALA A 169 19.52 -11.05 4.13
C ALA A 169 20.15 -11.90 3.02
N ALA A 170 20.44 -13.18 3.30
CA ALA A 170 20.94 -14.10 2.28
C ALA A 170 19.97 -14.27 1.09
N CYS A 171 18.67 -14.35 1.36
CA CYS A 171 17.65 -14.39 0.29
C CYS A 171 17.67 -13.10 -0.57
N TYR A 172 17.73 -11.93 0.06
CA TYR A 172 17.77 -10.66 -0.65
C TYR A 172 19.08 -10.47 -1.45
N CYS A 173 20.22 -10.89 -0.91
CA CYS A 173 21.49 -10.95 -1.65
C CYS A 173 21.36 -11.80 -2.90
N LYS A 174 20.66 -12.97 -2.81
CA LYS A 174 20.42 -13.81 -3.97
C LYS A 174 19.57 -13.11 -5.02
N VAL A 175 18.51 -12.38 -4.64
CA VAL A 175 17.71 -11.56 -5.55
C VAL A 175 18.56 -10.52 -6.25
N ILE A 176 19.39 -9.78 -5.52
CA ILE A 176 20.29 -8.76 -6.09
C ILE A 176 21.32 -9.38 -7.03
N THR A 177 21.82 -10.58 -6.73
CA THR A 177 22.71 -11.32 -7.62
C THR A 177 22.04 -11.68 -8.94
N LEU A 178 20.74 -12.06 -8.92
CA LEU A 178 19.97 -12.43 -10.10
C LEU A 178 19.50 -11.18 -10.87
N GLN A 179 19.10 -10.15 -10.15
CA GLN A 179 18.63 -8.87 -10.69
C GLN A 179 19.24 -7.70 -9.91
N PRO A 180 20.41 -7.19 -10.33
CA PRO A 180 21.15 -6.16 -9.59
C PRO A 180 20.36 -4.88 -9.29
N LYS A 181 19.42 -4.50 -10.15
CA LYS A 181 18.60 -3.28 -9.99
C LYS A 181 17.24 -3.54 -9.30
N HIS A 182 17.09 -4.64 -8.58
CA HIS A 182 15.83 -4.94 -7.87
C HIS A 182 15.69 -4.06 -6.62
N ARG A 183 14.99 -2.94 -6.75
CA ARG A 183 14.87 -1.89 -5.72
C ARG A 183 14.35 -2.41 -4.39
N GLU A 184 13.28 -3.21 -4.42
CA GLU A 184 12.68 -3.75 -3.18
C GLU A 184 13.67 -4.66 -2.42
N ALA A 185 14.41 -5.51 -3.13
CA ALA A 185 15.41 -6.37 -2.49
C ALA A 185 16.57 -5.56 -1.89
N ARG A 186 17.04 -4.49 -2.55
CA ARG A 186 18.06 -3.58 -2.00
C ARG A 186 17.57 -2.92 -0.71
N LYS A 187 16.34 -2.40 -0.71
CA LYS A 187 15.71 -1.81 0.47
C LYS A 187 15.58 -2.82 1.61
N LEU A 188 15.04 -4.01 1.33
CA LEU A 188 14.86 -5.07 2.33
C LEU A 188 16.20 -5.55 2.89
N LEU A 189 17.25 -5.68 2.07
CA LEU A 189 18.58 -6.03 2.52
C LEU A 189 19.16 -4.96 3.44
N ALA A 190 19.08 -3.68 3.06
CA ALA A 190 19.54 -2.59 3.90
C ALA A 190 18.80 -2.54 5.24
N LEU A 191 17.48 -2.73 5.25
CA LEU A 191 16.69 -2.80 6.48
C LEU A 191 17.05 -4.03 7.34
N ALA A 192 17.38 -5.17 6.73
CA ALA A 192 17.89 -6.34 7.45
C ALA A 192 19.20 -6.01 8.16
N HIS A 193 20.16 -5.36 7.48
CA HIS A 193 21.41 -4.91 8.11
C HIS A 193 21.16 -3.88 9.23
N CYS A 194 20.21 -2.96 9.06
CA CYS A 194 19.80 -2.07 10.16
C CYS A 194 19.29 -2.85 11.39
N THR A 195 18.51 -3.90 11.17
CA THR A 195 17.96 -4.76 12.25
C THR A 195 19.06 -5.53 12.97
N LEU A 196 20.11 -5.95 12.25
CA LEU A 196 21.29 -6.61 12.79
C LEU A 196 22.28 -5.64 13.48
N GLY A 197 22.02 -4.33 13.44
CA GLY A 197 22.94 -3.31 13.97
C GLY A 197 24.09 -2.97 13.02
N GLU A 198 24.11 -3.52 11.82
CA GLU A 198 25.15 -3.36 10.79
C GLU A 198 24.88 -2.14 9.93
N ILE A 199 24.74 -0.96 10.57
CA ILE A 199 24.33 0.28 9.89
C ILE A 199 25.29 0.65 8.74
N GLY A 200 26.58 0.37 8.88
CA GLY A 200 27.58 0.63 7.82
C GLY A 200 27.29 -0.14 6.52
N GLU A 201 26.77 -1.39 6.62
CA GLU A 201 26.38 -2.18 5.46
C GLU A 201 25.14 -1.58 4.79
N ALA A 202 24.14 -1.18 5.59
CA ALA A 202 22.93 -0.52 5.07
C ALA A 202 23.30 0.78 4.33
N VAL A 203 24.20 1.60 4.88
CA VAL A 203 24.71 2.83 4.26
C VAL A 203 25.36 2.50 2.92
N ARG A 204 26.25 1.51 2.85
CA ARG A 204 26.91 1.12 1.59
C ARG A 204 25.92 0.71 0.50
N ILE A 205 24.86 -0.01 0.86
CA ILE A 205 23.82 -0.43 -0.09
C ILE A 205 23.11 0.81 -0.68
N PHE A 206 22.74 1.79 0.17
CA PHE A 206 22.07 2.99 -0.30
C PHE A 206 23.02 3.92 -1.08
N GLU A 207 24.27 4.03 -0.69
CA GLU A 207 25.29 4.80 -1.43
C GLU A 207 25.51 4.19 -2.83
N GLN A 208 25.71 2.88 -2.93
CA GLN A 208 25.83 2.17 -4.21
C GLN A 208 24.57 2.34 -5.08
N TRP A 209 23.38 2.31 -4.46
CA TRP A 209 22.13 2.57 -5.20
C TRP A 209 22.12 3.98 -5.77
N LEU A 210 22.57 4.98 -5.00
CA LEU A 210 22.63 6.37 -5.44
C LEU A 210 23.74 6.66 -6.46
N GLU A 211 24.81 5.87 -6.50
CA GLU A 211 25.78 5.91 -7.60
C GLU A 211 25.15 5.53 -8.95
N GLU A 212 24.26 4.57 -8.93
CA GLU A 212 23.53 4.11 -10.13
C GLU A 212 22.32 5.00 -10.47
N GLU A 213 21.60 5.46 -9.45
CA GLU A 213 20.36 6.25 -9.55
C GLU A 213 20.43 7.47 -8.58
N PRO A 214 21.19 8.54 -8.90
CA PRO A 214 21.49 9.64 -7.97
C PRO A 214 20.29 10.39 -7.42
N GLY A 215 19.14 10.30 -8.07
CA GLY A 215 17.89 10.96 -7.66
C GLY A 215 16.85 10.04 -7.02
N ASP A 216 17.20 8.78 -6.71
CA ASP A 216 16.19 7.88 -6.16
C ASP A 216 15.70 8.33 -4.77
N PRO A 217 14.40 8.67 -4.62
CA PRO A 217 13.89 9.27 -3.40
C PRO A 217 13.88 8.30 -2.20
N ILE A 218 13.79 6.99 -2.46
CA ILE A 218 13.81 5.98 -1.39
C ILE A 218 15.22 5.86 -0.84
N ALA A 219 16.21 5.72 -1.72
CA ALA A 219 17.61 5.60 -1.32
C ALA A 219 18.12 6.86 -0.60
N LEU A 220 17.77 8.07 -1.08
CA LEU A 220 18.11 9.35 -0.43
C LEU A 220 17.52 9.45 0.97
N HIS A 221 16.23 9.17 1.12
CA HIS A 221 15.53 9.27 2.40
C HIS A 221 16.07 8.26 3.43
N MET A 222 16.27 7.02 3.00
CA MET A 222 16.75 5.95 3.87
C MET A 222 18.24 6.10 4.23
N LEU A 223 19.06 6.63 3.34
CA LEU A 223 20.44 7.00 3.65
C LEU A 223 20.50 8.08 4.75
N ALA A 224 19.65 9.12 4.63
CA ALA A 224 19.53 10.13 5.68
C ALA A 224 19.06 9.53 7.02
N ALA A 225 18.12 8.58 6.99
CA ALA A 225 17.66 7.84 8.17
C ALA A 225 18.79 7.03 8.85
N CYS A 226 19.64 6.38 8.05
CA CYS A 226 20.77 5.58 8.56
C CYS A 226 21.92 6.44 9.11
N THR A 227 22.19 7.55 8.47
CA THR A 227 23.39 8.38 8.80
C THR A 227 23.07 9.53 9.76
N GLY A 228 21.81 9.94 9.87
CA GLY A 228 21.41 11.18 10.55
C GLY A 228 21.92 12.45 9.87
N ARG A 229 22.49 12.36 8.66
CA ARG A 229 23.04 13.50 7.92
C ARG A 229 22.10 13.88 6.78
N GLY A 230 21.98 15.20 6.55
CA GLY A 230 21.11 15.69 5.47
C GLY A 230 19.65 15.31 5.63
N VAL A 231 19.19 15.11 6.87
CA VAL A 231 17.79 14.76 7.18
C VAL A 231 16.89 15.88 6.64
N PRO A 232 15.97 15.57 5.70
CA PRO A 232 15.10 16.59 5.13
C PRO A 232 14.07 17.05 6.16
N ALA A 233 13.55 18.27 6.00
CA ALA A 233 12.48 18.79 6.85
C ALA A 233 11.18 17.96 6.74
N ARG A 234 10.97 17.30 5.60
CA ARG A 234 9.92 16.31 5.37
C ARG A 234 10.34 15.27 4.33
N ALA A 235 9.70 14.14 4.32
CA ALA A 235 9.85 13.16 3.25
C ALA A 235 9.45 13.80 1.90
N SER A 236 10.20 13.50 0.84
CA SER A 236 9.87 14.01 -0.49
C SER A 236 8.57 13.38 -1.01
N ASN A 237 7.86 14.09 -1.89
CA ASN A 237 6.65 13.56 -2.51
C ASN A 237 6.93 12.20 -3.18
N GLY A 238 8.05 12.08 -3.91
CA GLY A 238 8.42 10.84 -4.57
C GLY A 238 8.72 9.67 -3.60
N PHE A 239 9.24 9.94 -2.40
CA PHE A 239 9.40 8.90 -1.36
C PHE A 239 8.04 8.39 -0.87
N VAL A 240 7.15 9.30 -0.52
CA VAL A 240 5.81 8.96 -0.01
C VAL A 240 5.01 8.23 -1.09
N GLU A 241 4.90 8.81 -2.29
CA GLU A 241 4.17 8.23 -3.41
C GLU A 241 4.65 6.81 -3.73
N ARG A 242 5.94 6.62 -4.02
CA ARG A 242 6.48 5.29 -4.37
C ARG A 242 6.35 4.28 -3.23
N THR A 243 6.48 4.74 -1.99
CA THR A 243 6.33 3.86 -0.83
C THR A 243 4.90 3.34 -0.76
N PHE A 244 3.90 4.22 -0.83
CA PHE A 244 2.50 3.84 -0.66
C PHE A 244 1.89 3.17 -1.88
N ASP A 245 2.22 3.59 -3.10
CA ASP A 245 1.76 2.91 -4.32
C ASP A 245 2.23 1.44 -4.38
N SER A 246 3.43 1.15 -3.83
CA SER A 246 4.00 -0.21 -3.86
C SER A 246 3.22 -1.24 -3.05
N PHE A 247 2.37 -0.83 -2.11
CA PHE A 247 1.62 -1.74 -1.24
C PHE A 247 0.18 -1.31 -0.95
N ALA A 248 -0.38 -0.41 -1.74
CA ALA A 248 -1.74 0.10 -1.57
C ALA A 248 -2.78 -1.02 -1.44
N SER A 249 -2.73 -2.02 -2.31
CA SER A 249 -3.64 -3.19 -2.30
C SER A 249 -3.57 -4.08 -1.06
N SER A 250 -2.47 -4.04 -0.31
CA SER A 250 -2.27 -4.84 0.91
C SER A 250 -2.26 -4.00 2.19
N PHE A 251 -2.50 -2.69 2.08
CA PHE A 251 -2.32 -1.74 3.17
C PHE A 251 -3.22 -2.03 4.38
N GLU A 252 -4.52 -2.14 4.17
CA GLU A 252 -5.49 -2.38 5.26
C GLU A 252 -5.22 -3.71 5.97
N SER A 253 -4.98 -4.78 5.21
CA SER A 253 -4.66 -6.10 5.80
C SER A 253 -3.34 -6.10 6.59
N LYS A 254 -2.38 -5.24 6.24
CA LYS A 254 -1.16 -5.04 7.04
C LYS A 254 -1.47 -4.28 8.33
N LEU A 255 -2.29 -3.24 8.28
CA LEU A 255 -2.68 -2.46 9.46
C LEU A 255 -3.47 -3.30 10.48
N GLU A 256 -4.37 -4.17 10.04
CA GLU A 256 -5.08 -5.12 10.91
C GLU A 256 -4.10 -5.97 11.72
N LYS A 257 -3.05 -6.51 11.07
CA LYS A 257 -2.01 -7.31 11.73
C LYS A 257 -1.16 -6.52 12.72
N LEU A 258 -1.12 -5.19 12.59
CA LEU A 258 -0.42 -4.28 13.48
C LEU A 258 -1.28 -3.80 14.65
N SER A 259 -2.51 -4.28 14.80
CA SER A 259 -3.48 -3.78 15.80
C SER A 259 -3.61 -2.25 15.73
N TYR A 260 -3.79 -1.73 14.53
CA TYR A 260 -3.79 -0.29 14.23
C TYR A 260 -4.99 0.42 14.86
N ARG A 261 -4.72 1.42 15.68
CA ARG A 261 -5.72 2.07 16.54
C ARG A 261 -6.09 3.49 16.14
N VAL A 262 -5.37 4.10 15.20
CA VAL A 262 -5.54 5.54 14.88
C VAL A 262 -6.97 5.91 14.49
N PRO A 263 -7.71 5.16 13.64
CA PRO A 263 -9.11 5.48 13.37
C PRO A 263 -9.98 5.51 14.63
N ALA A 264 -9.82 4.54 15.53
CA ALA A 264 -10.57 4.50 16.79
C ALA A 264 -10.21 5.66 17.74
N LEU A 265 -8.93 6.08 17.76
CA LEU A 265 -8.48 7.21 18.54
C LEU A 265 -9.04 8.54 18.01
N VAL A 266 -9.11 8.69 16.68
CA VAL A 266 -9.77 9.84 16.03
C VAL A 266 -11.26 9.87 16.39
N ALA A 267 -11.97 8.75 16.29
CA ALA A 267 -13.39 8.65 16.64
C ALA A 267 -13.63 9.06 18.10
N ALA A 268 -12.83 8.55 19.03
CA ALA A 268 -12.94 8.92 20.46
C ALA A 268 -12.76 10.42 20.71
N ILE A 269 -11.82 11.09 20.00
CA ILE A 269 -11.65 12.55 20.11
C ILE A 269 -12.87 13.29 19.57
N LEU A 270 -13.45 12.84 18.47
CA LEU A 270 -14.64 13.48 17.88
C LEU A 270 -15.85 13.36 18.82
N GLU A 271 -16.05 12.20 19.44
CA GLU A 271 -17.09 11.99 20.46
C GLU A 271 -16.89 12.90 21.67
N ASP A 272 -15.67 12.96 22.22
CA ASP A 272 -15.31 13.82 23.37
C ASP A 272 -15.38 15.31 23.04
N SER A 273 -15.28 15.67 21.77
CA SER A 273 -15.40 17.05 21.31
C SER A 273 -16.85 17.60 21.31
N HIS A 274 -17.82 16.78 21.69
CA HIS A 274 -19.24 17.13 21.71
C HIS A 274 -19.74 17.69 20.37
N LEU A 275 -19.10 17.30 19.27
CA LEU A 275 -19.57 17.63 17.92
C LEU A 275 -20.76 16.75 17.57
N GLU A 276 -21.87 17.36 17.21
CA GLU A 276 -23.03 16.59 16.75
C GLU A 276 -22.84 16.07 15.32
N PRO A 277 -23.12 14.79 15.03
CA PRO A 277 -23.05 14.22 13.67
C PRO A 277 -24.23 14.68 12.81
N SER A 278 -24.29 15.98 12.51
CA SER A 278 -25.41 16.69 11.86
C SER A 278 -25.14 17.06 10.41
N LYS A 279 -24.07 16.55 9.80
CA LYS A 279 -23.65 16.81 8.40
C LYS A 279 -23.55 18.31 8.06
N ARG A 280 -22.97 19.12 8.93
CA ARG A 280 -22.90 20.58 8.76
C ARG A 280 -21.48 21.13 8.55
N PHE A 281 -20.45 20.31 8.74
CA PHE A 281 -19.06 20.75 8.69
C PHE A 281 -18.43 20.51 7.32
N ASP A 282 -17.55 21.41 6.90
CA ASP A 282 -16.61 21.16 5.83
C ASP A 282 -15.38 20.45 6.43
N VAL A 283 -15.14 19.22 6.00
CA VAL A 283 -14.14 18.31 6.61
C VAL A 283 -13.05 18.00 5.61
N LEU A 284 -11.79 18.04 6.07
CA LEU A 284 -10.62 17.54 5.35
C LEU A 284 -10.06 16.31 6.03
N ASP A 285 -9.95 15.23 5.30
CA ASP A 285 -9.14 14.05 5.65
C ASP A 285 -7.76 14.22 5.00
N ALA A 286 -6.79 14.66 5.80
CA ALA A 286 -5.49 15.15 5.37
C ALA A 286 -4.46 14.01 5.39
N GLY A 287 -4.08 13.52 4.22
CA GLY A 287 -3.34 12.26 4.05
C GLY A 287 -4.28 11.08 4.29
N CYS A 288 -5.39 11.03 3.53
CA CYS A 288 -6.50 10.10 3.79
C CYS A 288 -6.14 8.62 3.57
N GLY A 289 -5.04 8.33 2.86
CA GLY A 289 -4.64 6.95 2.53
C GLY A 289 -5.76 6.20 1.83
N THR A 290 -6.08 4.99 2.32
CA THR A 290 -7.22 4.18 1.83
C THR A 290 -8.57 4.61 2.38
N GLY A 291 -8.64 5.73 3.10
CA GLY A 291 -9.90 6.31 3.59
C GLY A 291 -10.42 5.70 4.88
N LEU A 292 -9.58 5.16 5.76
CA LEU A 292 -10.03 4.53 7.02
C LEU A 292 -10.71 5.52 7.99
N CYS A 293 -10.34 6.80 7.97
CA CYS A 293 -11.00 7.83 8.77
C CYS A 293 -12.27 8.36 8.10
N GLY A 294 -12.41 8.24 6.78
CA GLY A 294 -13.56 8.76 6.02
C GLY A 294 -14.93 8.39 6.60
N PRO A 295 -15.26 7.11 6.78
CA PRO A 295 -16.54 6.69 7.38
C PRO A 295 -16.80 7.26 8.77
N LEU A 296 -15.75 7.52 9.56
CA LEU A 296 -15.86 8.06 10.93
C LEU A 296 -16.18 9.55 10.94
N VAL A 297 -15.67 10.31 9.97
CA VAL A 297 -15.89 11.75 9.85
C VAL A 297 -17.10 12.11 8.98
N ALA A 298 -17.53 11.22 8.09
CA ALA A 298 -18.66 11.43 7.18
C ALA A 298 -19.99 11.81 7.88
N PRO A 299 -20.34 11.30 9.08
CA PRO A 299 -21.53 11.73 9.79
C PRO A 299 -21.53 13.23 10.17
N TYR A 300 -20.35 13.82 10.31
CA TYR A 300 -20.18 15.24 10.63
C TYR A 300 -20.13 16.11 9.37
N ALA A 301 -19.77 15.53 8.22
CA ALA A 301 -19.45 16.25 7.00
C ALA A 301 -20.68 16.65 6.19
N ARG A 302 -20.80 17.96 5.88
CA ARG A 302 -21.57 18.48 4.77
C ARG A 302 -20.81 18.29 3.44
N ARG A 303 -19.51 18.46 3.49
CA ARG A 303 -18.55 18.21 2.42
C ARG A 303 -17.33 17.52 3.03
N LEU A 304 -16.95 16.39 2.48
CA LEU A 304 -15.76 15.62 2.88
C LEU A 304 -14.77 15.57 1.72
N VAL A 305 -13.60 16.14 1.93
CA VAL A 305 -12.49 16.12 0.98
C VAL A 305 -11.38 15.21 1.54
N GLY A 306 -10.89 14.29 0.72
CA GLY A 306 -9.70 13.51 1.01
C GLY A 306 -8.53 13.96 0.13
N VAL A 307 -7.36 14.13 0.72
CA VAL A 307 -6.12 14.42 -0.03
C VAL A 307 -5.04 13.40 0.31
N ASP A 308 -4.32 12.93 -0.71
CA ASP A 308 -3.17 12.03 -0.56
C ASP A 308 -2.22 12.20 -1.76
N LEU A 309 -0.96 11.77 -1.61
CA LEU A 309 0.03 11.75 -2.69
C LEU A 309 -0.04 10.47 -3.53
N SER A 310 -0.55 9.37 -2.98
CA SER A 310 -0.60 8.07 -3.65
C SER A 310 -1.91 7.90 -4.42
N ALA A 311 -1.79 7.69 -5.73
CA ALA A 311 -2.94 7.38 -6.58
C ALA A 311 -3.56 6.02 -6.23
N GLY A 312 -2.72 5.04 -5.85
CA GLY A 312 -3.17 3.73 -5.41
C GLY A 312 -4.01 3.79 -4.13
N MET A 313 -3.59 4.60 -3.15
CA MET A 313 -4.36 4.84 -1.93
C MET A 313 -5.71 5.50 -2.21
N LEU A 314 -5.72 6.55 -3.03
CA LEU A 314 -6.96 7.25 -3.40
C LEU A 314 -7.96 6.37 -4.14
N ALA A 315 -7.48 5.39 -4.94
CA ALA A 315 -8.35 4.41 -5.58
C ALA A 315 -9.14 3.59 -4.54
N HIS A 316 -8.48 3.13 -3.47
CA HIS A 316 -9.15 2.42 -2.37
C HIS A 316 -10.02 3.34 -1.51
N ALA A 317 -9.60 4.59 -1.28
CA ALA A 317 -10.44 5.57 -0.57
C ALA A 317 -11.76 5.82 -1.31
N LYS A 318 -11.75 5.81 -2.64
CA LYS A 318 -12.95 5.95 -3.47
C LYS A 318 -13.96 4.82 -3.25
N GLU A 319 -13.49 3.60 -2.97
CA GLU A 319 -14.36 2.44 -2.71
C GLU A 319 -15.18 2.61 -1.42
N LYS A 320 -14.75 3.45 -0.48
CA LYS A 320 -15.51 3.76 0.75
C LYS A 320 -16.80 4.55 0.48
N ASN A 321 -16.94 5.19 -0.69
CA ASN A 321 -18.14 5.93 -1.13
C ASN A 321 -18.64 6.99 -0.13
N VAL A 322 -17.74 7.66 0.57
CA VAL A 322 -18.08 8.70 1.58
C VAL A 322 -17.48 10.08 1.25
N TYR A 323 -16.51 10.15 0.35
CA TYR A 323 -15.86 11.41 -0.03
C TYR A 323 -16.59 12.08 -1.18
N ASP A 324 -16.79 13.40 -1.06
CA ASP A 324 -17.28 14.25 -2.13
C ASP A 324 -16.19 14.54 -3.16
N GLU A 325 -14.93 14.66 -2.68
CA GLU A 325 -13.76 14.91 -3.52
C GLU A 325 -12.55 14.09 -2.99
N LEU A 326 -11.79 13.52 -3.92
CA LEU A 326 -10.51 12.88 -3.64
C LEU A 326 -9.45 13.48 -4.57
N LEU A 327 -8.39 14.05 -3.98
CA LEU A 327 -7.40 14.84 -4.72
C LEU A 327 -5.99 14.31 -4.49
N LYS A 328 -5.28 14.07 -5.60
CA LYS A 328 -3.84 13.75 -5.55
C LYS A 328 -3.04 15.05 -5.48
N THR A 329 -2.66 15.45 -4.28
CA THR A 329 -1.94 16.71 -4.06
C THR A 329 -1.09 16.67 -2.79
N GLU A 330 -0.11 17.59 -2.69
CA GLU A 330 0.68 17.78 -1.48
C GLU A 330 -0.14 18.52 -0.42
N LEU A 331 -0.12 18.00 0.80
CA LEU A 331 -0.98 18.46 1.88
C LEU A 331 -0.78 19.92 2.25
N THR A 332 0.48 20.37 2.38
CA THR A 332 0.78 21.74 2.80
C THR A 332 0.38 22.77 1.75
N GLU A 333 0.59 22.44 0.47
CA GLU A 333 0.17 23.26 -0.66
C GLU A 333 -1.36 23.37 -0.69
N TYR A 334 -2.06 22.24 -0.59
CA TYR A 334 -3.51 22.22 -0.57
C TYR A 334 -4.11 23.06 0.57
N LEU A 335 -3.53 22.94 1.79
CA LEU A 335 -3.99 23.73 2.93
C LEU A 335 -3.77 25.23 2.73
N ARG A 336 -2.65 25.64 2.13
CA ARG A 336 -2.35 27.05 1.81
C ARG A 336 -3.33 27.66 0.80
N ASP A 337 -3.81 26.85 -0.14
CA ASP A 337 -4.77 27.29 -1.17
C ASP A 337 -6.22 27.33 -0.66
N ASN A 338 -6.49 26.77 0.53
CA ASN A 338 -7.85 26.63 1.08
C ASN A 338 -8.02 27.34 2.44
N LEU A 339 -7.69 28.63 2.51
CA LEU A 339 -7.74 29.42 3.75
C LEU A 339 -9.17 29.53 4.29
N GLY A 340 -9.37 29.23 5.57
CA GLY A 340 -10.67 29.29 6.24
C GLY A 340 -11.75 28.40 5.62
N ALA A 341 -11.35 27.33 4.97
CA ALA A 341 -12.25 26.45 4.24
C ALA A 341 -12.87 25.34 5.10
N PHE A 342 -12.23 24.96 6.20
CA PHE A 342 -12.59 23.76 6.96
C PHE A 342 -13.01 24.05 8.40
N ASP A 343 -14.00 23.31 8.87
CA ASP A 343 -14.43 23.28 10.26
C ASP A 343 -13.71 22.17 11.04
N LEU A 344 -13.34 21.08 10.34
CA LEU A 344 -12.62 19.93 10.87
C LEU A 344 -11.53 19.48 9.91
N ILE A 345 -10.31 19.32 10.40
CA ILE A 345 -9.20 18.68 9.70
C ILE A 345 -8.78 17.47 10.51
N VAL A 346 -8.71 16.30 9.89
CA VAL A 346 -8.22 15.06 10.49
C VAL A 346 -6.99 14.59 9.73
N SER A 347 -5.95 14.14 10.44
CA SER A 347 -4.73 13.60 9.83
C SER A 347 -4.21 12.41 10.62
N GLY A 348 -4.65 11.22 10.23
CA GLY A 348 -4.23 9.96 10.86
C GLY A 348 -2.95 9.41 10.24
N ASP A 349 -1.85 9.37 11.00
CA ASP A 349 -0.55 8.79 10.61
C ASP A 349 0.08 9.36 9.30
N ALA A 350 -0.36 10.55 8.83
CA ALA A 350 0.23 11.19 7.67
C ALA A 350 1.38 12.14 8.07
N LEU A 351 1.25 12.85 9.20
CA LEU A 351 2.27 13.81 9.62
C LEU A 351 3.57 13.16 10.14
N VAL A 352 3.62 11.85 10.27
CA VAL A 352 4.84 11.08 10.55
C VAL A 352 5.86 11.11 9.38
N TYR A 353 5.47 11.65 8.23
CA TYR A 353 6.35 11.92 7.09
C TYR A 353 6.89 13.36 7.04
N PHE A 354 6.57 14.17 8.07
CA PHE A 354 7.08 15.52 8.27
C PHE A 354 7.99 15.52 9.49
N GLY A 355 9.22 15.99 9.35
CA GLY A 355 10.14 16.25 10.45
C GLY A 355 9.82 17.63 11.06
N ASP A 356 10.00 18.70 10.28
CA ASP A 356 9.57 20.04 10.68
C ASP A 356 8.08 20.23 10.39
N LEU A 357 7.29 20.36 11.45
CA LEU A 357 5.84 20.52 11.36
C LEU A 357 5.38 22.00 11.21
N LYS A 358 6.31 22.97 11.25
CA LYS A 358 5.96 24.41 11.27
C LYS A 358 5.06 24.82 10.13
N ASP A 359 5.44 24.45 8.92
CA ASP A 359 4.73 24.85 7.70
C ASP A 359 3.36 24.21 7.59
N VAL A 360 3.26 22.90 7.84
CA VAL A 360 1.99 22.18 7.71
C VAL A 360 1.00 22.55 8.82
N VAL A 361 1.48 22.78 10.06
CA VAL A 361 0.62 23.22 11.17
C VAL A 361 0.16 24.65 10.96
N ALA A 362 1.03 25.55 10.51
CA ALA A 362 0.63 26.92 10.16
C ALA A 362 -0.39 26.95 9.04
N ALA A 363 -0.21 26.14 8.00
CA ALA A 363 -1.16 26.00 6.90
C ALA A 363 -2.50 25.42 7.37
N ALA A 364 -2.50 24.39 8.23
CA ALA A 364 -3.72 23.82 8.81
C ALA A 364 -4.46 24.86 9.68
N ALA A 365 -3.74 25.59 10.54
CA ALA A 365 -4.33 26.68 11.31
C ALA A 365 -4.94 27.78 10.45
N ALA A 366 -4.32 28.10 9.30
CA ALA A 366 -4.87 29.09 8.35
C ALA A 366 -6.10 28.55 7.62
N ALA A 367 -6.11 27.27 7.25
CA ALA A 367 -7.21 26.61 6.56
C ALA A 367 -8.44 26.38 7.45
N LEU A 368 -8.27 26.33 8.77
CA LEU A 368 -9.37 26.22 9.73
C LEU A 368 -10.17 27.53 9.83
N ARG A 369 -11.48 27.39 9.96
CA ARG A 369 -12.38 28.45 10.42
C ARG A 369 -12.20 28.74 11.91
N PRO A 370 -12.67 29.87 12.43
CA PRO A 370 -12.77 30.11 13.88
C PRO A 370 -13.54 28.96 14.57
N ASN A 371 -13.05 28.49 15.70
CA ASN A 371 -13.49 27.30 16.43
C ASN A 371 -13.31 25.96 15.68
N GLY A 372 -12.64 25.98 14.54
CA GLY A 372 -12.35 24.77 13.78
C GLY A 372 -11.38 23.88 14.56
N LEU A 373 -11.51 22.57 14.33
CA LEU A 373 -10.78 21.53 15.03
C LEU A 373 -9.77 20.86 14.09
N PHE A 374 -8.52 20.67 14.57
CA PHE A 374 -7.50 19.87 13.93
C PHE A 374 -7.14 18.68 14.82
N VAL A 375 -7.42 17.45 14.33
CA VAL A 375 -7.10 16.20 15.01
C VAL A 375 -6.02 15.48 14.21
N PHE A 376 -4.89 15.17 14.85
CA PHE A 376 -3.82 14.45 14.16
C PHE A 376 -3.00 13.57 15.11
N THR A 377 -2.25 12.64 14.52
CA THR A 377 -1.37 11.73 15.26
C THR A 377 0.08 11.87 14.81
N LEU A 378 1.00 11.61 15.73
CA LEU A 378 2.44 11.60 15.51
C LEU A 378 3.06 10.41 16.23
N GLU A 379 4.17 9.87 15.74
CA GLU A 379 5.01 8.99 16.56
C GLU A 379 5.74 9.79 17.63
N HIS A 380 5.70 9.29 18.86
CA HIS A 380 6.33 9.96 20.00
C HIS A 380 7.80 9.55 20.12
N ALA A 381 8.69 10.52 20.10
CA ALA A 381 10.10 10.31 20.40
C ALA A 381 10.29 10.11 21.91
N ILE A 382 10.33 8.85 22.36
CA ILE A 382 10.56 8.47 23.74
C ILE A 382 12.07 8.30 23.98
N GLY A 383 12.58 8.87 25.08
CA GLY A 383 13.90 8.55 25.64
C GLY A 383 14.91 9.69 25.64
N GLY A 384 15.61 9.85 26.77
CA GLY A 384 16.80 10.66 26.98
C GLY A 384 16.58 12.17 27.04
N ARG A 385 17.61 12.93 27.38
CA ARG A 385 17.69 14.38 27.12
C ARG A 385 17.54 14.58 25.62
N ALA A 386 16.34 14.92 25.16
CA ALA A 386 16.08 15.16 23.76
C ALA A 386 16.62 16.56 23.42
N ASP A 387 17.85 16.62 22.94
CA ASP A 387 18.42 17.84 22.35
C ASP A 387 17.91 18.04 20.90
N PHE A 388 16.73 17.50 20.57
CA PHE A 388 16.14 17.57 19.24
C PHE A 388 14.61 17.72 19.31
N ASP A 389 14.03 18.38 18.33
CA ASP A 389 12.59 18.57 18.14
C ASP A 389 11.93 17.32 17.55
N TYR A 390 12.59 16.71 16.54
CA TYR A 390 12.16 15.52 15.84
C TYR A 390 13.36 14.68 15.38
N ARG A 391 13.09 13.42 15.07
CA ARG A 391 14.11 12.47 14.58
C ARG A 391 13.54 11.58 13.47
N LEU A 392 14.33 11.37 12.41
CA LEU A 392 14.04 10.38 11.38
C LEU A 392 14.49 8.99 11.86
N GLY A 393 13.57 8.06 11.96
CA GLY A 393 13.84 6.66 12.33
C GLY A 393 14.30 5.82 11.14
N LEU A 394 14.96 4.70 11.43
CA LEU A 394 15.44 3.73 10.42
C LEU A 394 14.30 3.11 9.57
N HIS A 395 13.07 3.22 10.02
CA HIS A 395 11.87 2.82 9.25
C HIS A 395 11.35 3.90 8.29
N GLY A 396 12.03 5.06 8.21
CA GLY A 396 11.70 6.15 7.29
C GLY A 396 10.60 7.11 7.76
N ARG A 397 10.11 6.98 9.00
CA ARG A 397 9.13 7.91 9.60
C ARG A 397 9.81 8.80 10.64
N TYR A 398 9.23 9.97 10.86
CA TYR A 398 9.67 10.91 11.88
C TYR A 398 8.90 10.67 13.18
N SER A 399 9.62 10.77 14.29
CA SER A 399 9.06 10.86 15.63
C SER A 399 9.35 12.24 16.24
N HIS A 400 8.42 12.76 17.05
CA HIS A 400 8.46 14.13 17.58
C HIS A 400 8.44 14.13 19.10
N THR A 401 9.13 15.11 19.71
CA THR A 401 9.02 15.32 21.14
C THR A 401 7.72 16.04 21.46
N ARG A 402 7.13 15.70 22.62
CA ARG A 402 5.93 16.38 23.10
C ARG A 402 6.17 17.88 23.27
N ALA A 403 7.32 18.26 23.82
CA ALA A 403 7.69 19.66 24.03
C ALA A 403 7.70 20.49 22.74
N TYR A 404 8.26 19.93 21.66
CA TYR A 404 8.23 20.58 20.35
C TYR A 404 6.80 20.81 19.84
N VAL A 405 5.95 19.79 19.95
CA VAL A 405 4.55 19.89 19.50
C VAL A 405 3.78 20.94 20.33
N GLU A 406 3.98 20.96 21.65
CA GLU A 406 3.35 21.97 22.53
C GLU A 406 3.77 23.40 22.18
N GLN A 407 5.06 23.64 21.96
CA GLN A 407 5.58 24.95 21.56
C GLN A 407 5.05 25.39 20.20
N LEU A 408 5.03 24.47 19.22
CA LEU A 408 4.58 24.73 17.87
C LEU A 408 3.09 25.14 17.83
N LEU A 409 2.23 24.41 18.54
CA LEU A 409 0.80 24.68 18.56
C LEU A 409 0.48 25.98 19.32
N ALA A 410 1.20 26.26 20.39
CA ALA A 410 1.10 27.54 21.10
C ALA A 410 1.48 28.72 20.19
N PHE A 411 2.56 28.60 19.43
CA PHE A 411 2.96 29.61 18.44
C PHE A 411 1.91 29.82 17.35
N SER A 412 1.24 28.74 16.92
CA SER A 412 0.17 28.77 15.93
C SER A 412 -1.19 29.25 16.47
N LYS A 413 -1.25 29.67 17.75
CA LYS A 413 -2.47 30.13 18.46
C LYS A 413 -3.60 29.09 18.47
N LEU A 414 -3.25 27.84 18.50
CA LEU A 414 -4.16 26.73 18.66
C LEU A 414 -4.21 26.32 20.12
N GLN A 415 -5.42 26.18 20.67
CA GLN A 415 -5.62 25.53 21.99
C GLN A 415 -5.45 24.05 21.81
N LEU A 416 -4.67 23.41 22.68
CA LEU A 416 -4.24 22.03 22.47
C LEU A 416 -4.59 21.12 23.66
N GLU A 417 -4.91 19.90 23.34
CA GLU A 417 -4.92 18.76 24.23
C GLU A 417 -4.07 17.65 23.58
N ILE A 418 -3.13 17.07 24.33
CA ILE A 418 -2.24 16.02 23.85
C ILE A 418 -2.36 14.81 24.78
N ALA A 419 -2.76 13.68 24.21
CA ALA A 419 -2.72 12.38 24.86
C ALA A 419 -1.56 11.54 24.28
N GLN A 420 -0.89 10.79 25.15
CA GLN A 420 0.09 9.79 24.76
C GLN A 420 -0.55 8.41 24.83
N THR A 421 -0.47 7.65 23.73
CA THR A 421 -1.07 6.31 23.66
C THR A 421 -0.34 5.43 22.63
N GLU A 422 -0.65 4.15 22.63
CA GLU A 422 -0.22 3.23 21.61
C GLU A 422 -1.02 3.46 20.32
N LEU A 423 -0.32 3.61 19.18
CA LEU A 423 -0.92 3.76 17.87
C LEU A 423 -1.09 2.41 17.16
N ARG A 424 -0.11 1.52 17.32
CA ARG A 424 -0.06 0.19 16.72
C ARG A 424 1.05 -0.65 17.33
N MET A 425 1.07 -1.94 16.97
CA MET A 425 2.16 -2.86 17.32
C MET A 425 3.07 -3.07 16.11
N GLU A 426 4.38 -2.90 16.27
CA GLU A 426 5.38 -3.25 15.25
C GLU A 426 6.37 -4.25 15.82
N ALA A 427 6.52 -5.39 15.17
CA ALA A 427 7.43 -6.46 15.59
C ALA A 427 7.24 -6.92 17.06
N GLY A 428 6.01 -6.84 17.58
CA GLY A 428 5.68 -7.18 18.97
C GLY A 428 6.02 -6.09 19.98
N VAL A 429 6.37 -4.88 19.53
CA VAL A 429 6.65 -3.72 20.38
C VAL A 429 5.60 -2.62 20.11
N PRO A 430 5.03 -1.97 21.13
CA PRO A 430 4.09 -0.88 20.92
C PRO A 430 4.79 0.35 20.36
N VAL A 431 4.24 0.91 19.28
CA VAL A 431 4.61 2.22 18.74
C VAL A 431 3.81 3.26 19.50
N MET A 432 4.49 3.95 20.41
CA MET A 432 3.88 5.02 21.19
C MET A 432 3.74 6.28 20.34
N GLY A 433 2.59 6.92 20.43
CA GLY A 433 2.30 8.15 19.72
C GLY A 433 1.70 9.24 20.57
N LEU A 434 1.65 10.41 19.97
CA LEU A 434 0.90 11.56 20.44
C LEU A 434 -0.37 11.66 19.62
N VAL A 435 -1.51 11.79 20.28
CA VAL A 435 -2.80 12.09 19.67
C VAL A 435 -3.17 13.51 20.09
N ILE A 436 -3.32 14.38 19.11
CA ILE A 436 -3.45 15.80 19.30
C ILE A 436 -4.83 16.28 18.88
N ARG A 437 -5.49 17.03 19.77
CA ARG A 437 -6.67 17.83 19.51
C ARG A 437 -6.29 19.31 19.61
N ALA A 438 -6.35 20.03 18.50
CA ALA A 438 -6.01 21.44 18.44
C ALA A 438 -7.18 22.25 17.92
N THR A 439 -7.63 23.27 18.68
CA THR A 439 -8.79 24.11 18.35
C THR A 439 -8.33 25.53 18.03
N LYS A 440 -8.81 26.08 16.93
CA LYS A 440 -8.54 27.48 16.55
C LYS A 440 -9.39 28.44 17.38
N SER A 441 -8.75 29.22 18.23
CA SER A 441 -9.44 30.23 19.04
C SER A 441 -10.09 31.31 18.17
N VAL A 442 -11.24 31.80 18.59
CA VAL A 442 -11.81 33.04 18.02
C VAL A 442 -10.88 34.18 18.38
N ALA A 443 -10.38 34.92 17.41
CA ALA A 443 -9.67 36.15 17.69
C ALA A 443 -10.58 37.04 18.55
N ALA A 444 -10.13 37.40 19.76
CA ALA A 444 -10.83 38.39 20.57
C ALA A 444 -11.02 39.64 19.66
N ARG A 445 -12.25 40.08 19.46
CA ARG A 445 -12.48 41.34 18.75
C ARG A 445 -11.76 42.44 19.54
N PRO A 446 -10.95 43.28 18.86
CA PRO A 446 -10.24 44.38 19.52
C PRO A 446 -11.22 45.36 20.19
#